data_0d0149ea97bfdc67f6ba671aa6aa4c30
#
_entry.id   0d0149ea97bfdc67f6ba671aa6aa4c30
#
_cell.length_a   1.000
_cell.length_b   1.000
_cell.length_c   1.000
_cell.angle_alpha   90.00
_cell.angle_beta   90.00
_cell.angle_gamma   90.00
#
_symmetry.space_group_name_H-M   'P 1'
#
loop_
_entity.id
_entity.type
_entity.pdbx_description
1 polymer ?
#
loop_
_entity_poly.entity_id
_entity_poly.type
_entity_poly.pdbx_seq_one_letter_code
_entity_poly.pdbx_strand_id
1 'polypeptide(L)'
;MQAQSAWPSGPVKFVVGFPPGGGTDALARVVGAKLTEMWKQQVIVENKAGAAGVLAAEYMSQQPPDGTQFLMAHINSHGLAPNLQPRLRYNAERDFTPVVLVGVTPNLLIGHSQLKALTVKDIVAACKAEPGKVAFGSAGPGSAQHLALELFKLQAKVDALHVPYKGSGPLLTDLIGGQIQYAFETMTAATPHVKSGKAIAIAQTRAKRAKGHPNVPTMQELGFAGFEATTWYGLVGPAKLPAAIQQKLNRDVNTVLAMPDVQEKLDTYGAEDGGGSVEKFSSFIHSEIALWARVVKEGNVKVDS
;
A
#
# COMPACT_ATOMS: atom_id res chain seq x y z
N MET A 1 30.74 7.61 31.63
CA MET A 1 29.81 7.79 30.50
C MET A 1 30.11 6.69 29.50
N GLN A 2 29.30 5.63 29.42
CA GLN A 2 29.43 4.65 28.34
C GLN A 2 28.98 5.37 27.05
N ALA A 3 29.88 5.43 26.06
CA ALA A 3 29.51 5.87 24.72
C ALA A 3 28.39 4.94 24.25
N GLN A 4 27.17 5.46 24.12
CA GLN A 4 26.10 4.73 23.45
C GLN A 4 26.62 4.36 22.06
N SER A 5 26.78 3.05 21.82
CA SER A 5 27.20 2.56 20.52
C SER A 5 26.26 3.15 19.46
N ALA A 6 26.83 3.72 18.41
CA ALA A 6 26.02 4.38 17.38
C ALA A 6 25.03 3.37 16.79
N TRP A 7 23.73 3.62 16.93
CA TRP A 7 22.70 2.81 16.26
C TRP A 7 22.79 3.02 14.73
N PRO A 8 22.61 1.95 13.91
CA PRO A 8 22.44 0.56 14.27
C PRO A 8 23.77 -0.15 14.59
N SER A 9 23.80 -0.94 15.67
CA SER A 9 24.97 -1.75 16.07
C SER A 9 24.92 -3.19 15.55
N GLY A 10 23.88 -3.56 14.80
CA GLY A 10 23.64 -4.88 14.23
C GLY A 10 22.53 -4.85 13.19
N PRO A 11 22.08 -6.02 12.70
CA PRO A 11 21.03 -6.12 11.71
C PRO A 11 19.72 -5.47 12.17
N VAL A 12 19.05 -4.78 11.24
CA VAL A 12 17.73 -4.17 11.45
C VAL A 12 16.71 -4.89 10.58
N LYS A 13 15.52 -5.18 11.12
CA LYS A 13 14.44 -5.83 10.38
C LYS A 13 13.38 -4.83 9.96
N PHE A 14 12.99 -4.91 8.68
CA PHE A 14 11.78 -4.29 8.17
C PHE A 14 10.70 -5.36 8.03
N VAL A 15 9.72 -5.34 8.91
CA VAL A 15 8.58 -6.25 8.90
C VAL A 15 7.56 -5.75 7.88
N VAL A 16 7.12 -6.64 7.00
CA VAL A 16 6.15 -6.37 5.93
C VAL A 16 4.92 -7.26 6.12
N GLY A 17 3.74 -6.66 6.22
CA GLY A 17 2.47 -7.35 6.49
C GLY A 17 1.85 -8.10 5.30
N PHE A 18 2.60 -8.28 4.22
CA PHE A 18 2.12 -8.87 2.97
C PHE A 18 3.12 -9.91 2.42
N PRO A 19 2.66 -10.84 1.55
CA PRO A 19 3.57 -11.75 0.86
C PRO A 19 4.61 -11.00 0.02
N PRO A 20 5.76 -11.65 -0.27
CA PRO A 20 6.75 -11.10 -1.20
C PRO A 20 6.15 -10.76 -2.56
N GLY A 21 6.71 -9.75 -3.23
CA GLY A 21 6.32 -9.31 -4.58
C GLY A 21 5.19 -8.29 -4.64
N GLY A 22 4.60 -7.92 -3.51
CA GLY A 22 3.65 -6.81 -3.42
C GLY A 22 4.34 -5.44 -3.28
N GLY A 23 3.57 -4.35 -3.41
CA GLY A 23 4.10 -2.97 -3.33
C GLY A 23 4.83 -2.66 -2.02
N THR A 24 4.30 -3.12 -0.89
CA THR A 24 4.93 -2.95 0.43
C THR A 24 6.30 -3.62 0.50
N ASP A 25 6.41 -4.84 -0.03
CA ASP A 25 7.67 -5.61 -0.08
C ASP A 25 8.69 -4.94 -1.00
N ALA A 26 8.26 -4.50 -2.19
CA ALA A 26 9.12 -3.83 -3.16
C ALA A 26 9.74 -2.55 -2.58
N LEU A 27 8.93 -1.68 -1.95
CA LEU A 27 9.43 -0.44 -1.36
C LEU A 27 10.30 -0.68 -0.13
N ALA A 28 9.95 -1.66 0.73
CA ALA A 28 10.79 -2.05 1.86
C ALA A 28 12.18 -2.50 1.41
N ARG A 29 12.26 -3.28 0.31
CA ARG A 29 13.54 -3.74 -0.25
C ARG A 29 14.33 -2.61 -0.89
N VAL A 30 13.69 -1.68 -1.61
CA VAL A 30 14.37 -0.52 -2.21
C VAL A 30 15.03 0.32 -1.12
N VAL A 31 14.28 0.68 -0.07
CA VAL A 31 14.80 1.49 1.05
C VAL A 31 15.84 0.69 1.86
N GLY A 32 15.54 -0.57 2.18
CA GLY A 32 16.40 -1.43 3.00
C GLY A 32 17.76 -1.70 2.36
N ALA A 33 17.82 -1.90 1.04
CA ALA A 33 19.09 -2.09 0.31
C ALA A 33 19.99 -0.87 0.45
N LYS A 34 19.46 0.33 0.26
CA LYS A 34 20.23 1.57 0.37
C LYS A 34 20.69 1.87 1.81
N LEU A 35 19.84 1.58 2.78
CA LEU A 35 20.22 1.68 4.20
C LEU A 35 21.31 0.66 4.55
N THR A 36 21.27 -0.55 4.01
CA THR A 36 22.34 -1.55 4.17
C THR A 36 23.68 -1.02 3.65
N GLU A 37 23.68 -0.40 2.46
CA GLU A 37 24.87 0.22 1.88
C GLU A 37 25.39 1.38 2.75
N MET A 38 24.49 2.21 3.26
CA MET A 38 24.80 3.39 4.08
C MET A 38 25.32 3.01 5.47
N TRP A 39 24.68 2.08 6.14
CA TRP A 39 24.97 1.74 7.54
C TRP A 39 26.08 0.70 7.69
N LYS A 40 26.41 -0.04 6.62
CA LYS A 40 27.26 -1.25 6.68
C LYS A 40 26.72 -2.30 7.66
N GLN A 41 25.40 -2.25 7.89
CA GLN A 41 24.61 -3.20 8.68
C GLN A 41 23.47 -3.70 7.83
N GLN A 42 23.13 -4.98 7.95
CA GLN A 42 22.06 -5.60 7.14
C GLN A 42 20.68 -5.05 7.52
N VAL A 43 19.92 -4.65 6.51
CA VAL A 43 18.47 -4.44 6.64
C VAL A 43 17.74 -5.64 6.02
N ILE A 44 17.09 -6.41 6.85
CA ILE A 44 16.42 -7.66 6.48
C ILE A 44 14.93 -7.41 6.35
N VAL A 45 14.36 -7.68 5.17
CA VAL A 45 12.91 -7.62 4.97
C VAL A 45 12.29 -8.97 5.34
N GLU A 46 11.43 -8.96 6.37
CA GLU A 46 10.71 -10.13 6.89
C GLU A 46 9.22 -10.03 6.59
N ASN A 47 8.67 -10.94 5.79
CA ASN A 47 7.26 -10.93 5.42
C ASN A 47 6.42 -11.72 6.46
N LYS A 48 5.53 -11.03 7.18
CA LYS A 48 4.54 -11.58 8.12
C LYS A 48 3.13 -11.32 7.59
N ALA A 49 2.77 -12.00 6.52
CA ALA A 49 1.51 -11.80 5.84
C ALA A 49 0.30 -12.27 6.66
N GLY A 50 -0.82 -11.56 6.56
CA GLY A 50 -2.11 -11.98 7.12
C GLY A 50 -3.02 -10.82 7.47
N ALA A 51 -4.33 -11.04 7.31
CA ALA A 51 -5.39 -10.08 7.61
C ALA A 51 -5.12 -8.68 7.03
N ALA A 52 -4.74 -8.60 5.75
CA ALA A 52 -4.39 -7.36 5.04
C ALA A 52 -3.32 -6.50 5.77
N GLY A 53 -2.34 -7.16 6.42
CA GLY A 53 -1.25 -6.49 7.13
C GLY A 53 -1.48 -6.28 8.64
N VAL A 54 -2.67 -6.59 9.15
CA VAL A 54 -3.02 -6.43 10.57
C VAL A 54 -2.15 -7.30 11.47
N LEU A 55 -1.89 -8.57 11.08
CA LEU A 55 -1.08 -9.47 11.90
C LEU A 55 0.36 -8.96 12.10
N ALA A 56 0.94 -8.32 11.09
CA ALA A 56 2.26 -7.72 11.23
C ALA A 56 2.24 -6.49 12.15
N ALA A 57 1.16 -5.71 12.13
CA ALA A 57 1.00 -4.57 13.02
C ALA A 57 0.77 -5.03 14.47
N GLU A 58 -0.07 -6.04 14.71
CA GLU A 58 -0.21 -6.66 16.03
C GLU A 58 1.13 -7.19 16.56
N TYR A 59 1.89 -7.88 15.73
CA TYR A 59 3.23 -8.34 16.09
C TYR A 59 4.13 -7.17 16.50
N MET A 60 4.20 -6.13 15.66
CA MET A 60 5.09 -4.98 15.89
C MET A 60 4.71 -4.18 17.15
N SER A 61 3.42 -4.03 17.47
CA SER A 61 2.97 -3.32 18.66
C SER A 61 3.46 -3.94 19.98
N GLN A 62 3.90 -5.20 19.95
CA GLN A 62 4.37 -5.97 21.09
C GLN A 62 5.91 -6.09 21.15
N GLN A 63 6.64 -5.52 20.17
CA GLN A 63 8.10 -5.62 20.12
C GLN A 63 8.77 -4.58 21.03
N PRO A 64 9.98 -4.87 21.53
CA PRO A 64 10.75 -3.90 22.29
C PRO A 64 11.14 -2.70 21.42
N PRO A 65 11.13 -1.46 21.97
CA PRO A 65 11.48 -0.25 21.23
C PRO A 65 13.00 -0.01 21.16
N ASP A 66 13.77 -1.03 20.83
CA ASP A 66 15.24 -1.01 20.85
C ASP A 66 15.89 -0.63 19.50
N GLY A 67 15.08 -0.41 18.46
CA GLY A 67 15.54 -0.05 17.13
C GLY A 67 15.99 -1.24 16.26
N THR A 68 15.78 -2.48 16.71
CA THR A 68 16.13 -3.68 15.91
C THR A 68 15.05 -4.04 14.89
N GLN A 69 13.82 -3.56 15.06
CA GLN A 69 12.70 -3.88 14.18
C GLN A 69 11.82 -2.65 13.91
N PHE A 70 11.35 -2.54 12.67
CA PHE A 70 10.40 -1.53 12.20
C PHE A 70 9.35 -2.18 11.31
N LEU A 71 8.14 -1.65 11.33
CA LEU A 71 7.07 -2.08 10.42
C LEU A 71 7.01 -1.14 9.22
N MET A 72 6.93 -1.71 8.03
CA MET A 72 6.43 -0.98 6.87
C MET A 72 4.90 -0.89 7.01
N ALA A 73 4.45 0.17 7.67
CA ALA A 73 3.05 0.48 7.87
C ALA A 73 2.37 0.76 6.52
N HIS A 74 1.10 0.42 6.45
CA HIS A 74 0.29 0.50 5.23
C HIS A 74 -1.08 1.06 5.56
N ILE A 75 -1.74 1.68 4.59
CA ILE A 75 -3.11 2.18 4.76
C ILE A 75 -4.06 1.15 5.38
N ASN A 76 -3.94 -0.12 4.98
CA ASN A 76 -4.83 -1.16 5.49
C ASN A 76 -4.70 -1.35 7.01
N SER A 77 -3.47 -1.40 7.53
CA SER A 77 -3.22 -1.62 8.97
C SER A 77 -3.35 -0.35 9.82
N HIS A 78 -3.03 0.83 9.28
CA HIS A 78 -2.97 2.07 10.06
C HIS A 78 -4.02 3.12 9.67
N GLY A 79 -4.74 2.96 8.57
CA GLY A 79 -5.85 3.84 8.16
C GLY A 79 -7.20 3.13 8.24
N LEU A 80 -7.31 1.94 7.62
CA LEU A 80 -8.57 1.23 7.42
C LEU A 80 -8.95 0.32 8.59
N ALA A 81 -8.04 -0.56 9.03
CA ALA A 81 -8.33 -1.53 10.09
C ALA A 81 -8.82 -0.90 11.39
N PRO A 82 -8.33 0.28 11.85
CA PRO A 82 -8.87 0.95 13.03
C PRO A 82 -10.37 1.25 12.95
N ASN A 83 -10.91 1.40 11.75
CA ASN A 83 -12.29 1.75 11.50
C ASN A 83 -13.17 0.56 11.07
N LEU A 84 -12.56 -0.53 10.61
CA LEU A 84 -13.26 -1.69 10.05
C LEU A 84 -13.27 -2.91 10.99
N GLN A 85 -12.33 -2.99 11.93
CA GLN A 85 -12.15 -4.16 12.78
C GLN A 85 -12.43 -3.85 14.26
N PRO A 86 -13.62 -4.18 14.77
CA PRO A 86 -14.00 -3.87 16.16
C PRO A 86 -13.13 -4.55 17.25
N ARG A 87 -12.43 -5.63 16.87
CA ARG A 87 -11.57 -6.42 17.78
C ARG A 87 -10.09 -6.27 17.47
N LEU A 88 -9.69 -5.10 16.94
CA LEU A 88 -8.28 -4.82 16.66
C LEU A 88 -7.46 -4.84 17.96
N ARG A 89 -6.34 -5.55 17.95
CA ARG A 89 -5.50 -5.78 19.15
C ARG A 89 -4.38 -4.74 19.31
N TYR A 90 -4.43 -3.66 18.56
CA TYR A 90 -3.52 -2.51 18.68
C TYR A 90 -4.27 -1.21 18.43
N ASN A 91 -3.69 -0.12 18.89
CA ASN A 91 -4.10 1.23 18.53
C ASN A 91 -3.05 1.83 17.59
N ALA A 92 -3.45 2.20 16.37
CA ALA A 92 -2.54 2.65 15.32
C ALA A 92 -1.78 3.95 15.63
N GLU A 93 -2.31 4.77 16.56
CA GLU A 93 -1.67 6.03 16.96
C GLU A 93 -0.82 5.87 18.24
N ARG A 94 -1.31 5.09 19.21
CA ARG A 94 -0.68 4.99 20.54
C ARG A 94 0.44 3.94 20.59
N ASP A 95 0.27 2.82 19.90
CA ASP A 95 1.12 1.64 20.06
C ASP A 95 2.30 1.63 19.07
N PHE A 96 2.46 2.71 18.31
CA PHE A 96 3.57 2.89 17.36
C PHE A 96 4.22 4.26 17.47
N THR A 97 5.47 4.32 17.05
CA THR A 97 6.23 5.56 16.88
C THR A 97 6.40 5.81 15.38
N PRO A 98 5.73 6.80 14.79
CA PRO A 98 5.92 7.16 13.38
C PRO A 98 7.36 7.58 13.10
N VAL A 99 7.90 7.20 11.94
CA VAL A 99 9.26 7.58 11.53
C VAL A 99 9.22 8.43 10.26
N VAL A 100 8.71 7.88 9.16
CA VAL A 100 8.70 8.59 7.87
C VAL A 100 7.68 7.99 6.90
N LEU A 101 7.02 8.84 6.13
CA LEU A 101 6.24 8.42 4.95
C LEU A 101 7.21 7.99 3.84
N VAL A 102 7.07 6.79 3.31
CA VAL A 102 7.89 6.31 2.18
C VAL A 102 7.30 6.73 0.84
N GLY A 103 5.98 6.74 0.74
CA GLY A 103 5.30 7.23 -0.44
C GLY A 103 3.81 6.93 -0.46
N VAL A 104 3.09 7.67 -1.29
CA VAL A 104 1.68 7.47 -1.60
C VAL A 104 1.58 7.00 -3.05
N THR A 105 0.87 5.91 -3.29
CA THR A 105 0.78 5.24 -4.58
C THR A 105 -0.67 5.11 -5.01
N PRO A 106 -1.04 5.43 -6.25
CA PRO A 106 -2.36 5.09 -6.77
C PRO A 106 -2.51 3.57 -6.94
N ASN A 107 -3.75 3.11 -7.02
CA ASN A 107 -4.02 1.83 -7.65
C ASN A 107 -4.13 2.01 -9.16
N LEU A 108 -3.80 0.96 -9.91
CA LEU A 108 -4.17 0.80 -11.31
C LEU A 108 -5.37 -0.13 -11.39
N LEU A 109 -6.36 0.24 -12.18
CA LEU A 109 -7.28 -0.72 -12.74
C LEU A 109 -6.54 -1.46 -13.84
N ILE A 110 -6.27 -2.73 -13.62
CA ILE A 110 -5.56 -3.60 -14.55
C ILE A 110 -6.46 -4.73 -15.03
N GLY A 111 -6.21 -5.22 -16.24
CA GLY A 111 -6.88 -6.36 -16.81
C GLY A 111 -5.91 -7.40 -17.34
N HIS A 112 -6.38 -8.65 -17.46
CA HIS A 112 -5.65 -9.71 -18.15
C HIS A 112 -5.40 -9.31 -19.62
N SER A 113 -4.20 -9.59 -20.14
CA SER A 113 -3.74 -9.06 -21.44
C SER A 113 -4.53 -9.52 -22.66
N GLN A 114 -5.31 -10.61 -22.55
CA GLN A 114 -6.11 -11.17 -23.67
C GLN A 114 -7.59 -10.77 -23.61
N LEU A 115 -8.00 -9.89 -22.70
CA LEU A 115 -9.39 -9.43 -22.64
C LEU A 115 -9.73 -8.52 -23.83
N LYS A 116 -11.00 -8.56 -24.25
CA LYS A 116 -11.53 -7.66 -25.29
C LYS A 116 -11.99 -6.32 -24.70
N ALA A 117 -12.51 -6.31 -23.47
CA ALA A 117 -12.98 -5.12 -22.78
C ALA A 117 -11.80 -4.45 -22.05
N LEU A 118 -11.14 -3.50 -22.69
CA LEU A 118 -9.91 -2.84 -22.22
C LEU A 118 -10.11 -1.36 -21.92
N THR A 119 -11.36 -0.88 -21.93
CA THR A 119 -11.69 0.46 -21.46
C THR A 119 -12.65 0.38 -20.26
N VAL A 120 -12.64 1.41 -19.41
CA VAL A 120 -13.58 1.46 -18.27
C VAL A 120 -15.04 1.40 -18.76
N LYS A 121 -15.34 2.02 -19.91
CA LYS A 121 -16.67 1.96 -20.53
C LYS A 121 -17.07 0.53 -20.90
N ASP A 122 -16.16 -0.23 -21.49
CA ASP A 122 -16.43 -1.62 -21.89
C ASP A 122 -16.61 -2.53 -20.65
N ILE A 123 -15.82 -2.29 -19.61
CA ILE A 123 -15.93 -3.01 -18.32
C ILE A 123 -17.30 -2.74 -17.68
N VAL A 124 -17.74 -1.47 -17.66
CA VAL A 124 -19.07 -1.10 -17.15
C VAL A 124 -20.16 -1.78 -17.98
N ALA A 125 -20.02 -1.81 -19.31
CA ALA A 125 -20.99 -2.49 -20.19
C ALA A 125 -21.04 -4.00 -19.92
N ALA A 126 -19.88 -4.66 -19.74
CA ALA A 126 -19.79 -6.07 -19.41
C ALA A 126 -20.45 -6.38 -18.03
N CYS A 127 -20.16 -5.57 -17.01
CA CYS A 127 -20.81 -5.72 -15.69
C CYS A 127 -22.32 -5.54 -15.74
N LYS A 128 -22.84 -4.64 -16.60
CA LYS A 128 -24.28 -4.45 -16.79
C LYS A 128 -24.94 -5.59 -17.57
N ALA A 129 -24.22 -6.16 -18.55
CA ALA A 129 -24.71 -7.30 -19.32
C ALA A 129 -24.77 -8.59 -18.49
N GLU A 130 -23.80 -8.79 -17.60
CA GLU A 130 -23.71 -9.99 -16.76
C GLU A 130 -23.45 -9.60 -15.28
N PRO A 131 -24.45 -9.11 -14.53
CA PRO A 131 -24.29 -8.70 -13.14
C PRO A 131 -23.73 -9.83 -12.28
N GLY A 132 -22.73 -9.51 -11.45
CA GLY A 132 -22.10 -10.45 -10.54
C GLY A 132 -21.15 -11.49 -11.19
N LYS A 133 -20.90 -11.44 -12.52
CA LYS A 133 -20.04 -12.42 -13.19
C LYS A 133 -18.66 -11.90 -13.53
N VAL A 134 -18.49 -10.60 -13.74
CA VAL A 134 -17.17 -10.01 -14.01
C VAL A 134 -16.36 -9.99 -12.73
N ALA A 135 -15.26 -10.74 -12.70
CA ALA A 135 -14.47 -10.95 -11.49
C ALA A 135 -13.35 -9.90 -11.35
N PHE A 136 -13.29 -9.29 -10.16
CA PHE A 136 -12.24 -8.37 -9.74
C PHE A 136 -11.50 -8.91 -8.52
N GLY A 137 -10.19 -9.01 -8.64
CA GLY A 137 -9.33 -9.38 -7.52
C GLY A 137 -9.04 -8.20 -6.58
N SER A 138 -8.82 -8.50 -5.31
CA SER A 138 -8.27 -7.59 -4.31
C SER A 138 -7.24 -8.27 -3.42
N ALA A 139 -6.44 -7.49 -2.68
CA ALA A 139 -5.50 -8.03 -1.70
C ALA A 139 -6.15 -8.51 -0.39
N GLY A 140 -7.46 -8.71 -0.40
CA GLY A 140 -8.27 -9.23 0.69
C GLY A 140 -9.37 -8.26 1.15
N PRO A 141 -10.32 -8.76 1.97
CA PRO A 141 -11.41 -7.95 2.50
C PRO A 141 -10.88 -6.75 3.29
N GLY A 142 -11.47 -5.57 3.10
CA GLY A 142 -11.04 -4.33 3.75
C GLY A 142 -9.72 -3.75 3.27
N SER A 143 -9.13 -4.29 2.19
CA SER A 143 -7.95 -3.67 1.55
C SER A 143 -8.32 -2.43 0.73
N ALA A 144 -7.34 -1.56 0.48
CA ALA A 144 -7.51 -0.40 -0.40
C ALA A 144 -8.01 -0.81 -1.80
N GLN A 145 -7.57 -1.96 -2.30
CA GLN A 145 -8.02 -2.54 -3.58
C GLN A 145 -9.49 -2.94 -3.53
N HIS A 146 -9.93 -3.55 -2.43
CA HIS A 146 -11.34 -3.88 -2.23
C HIS A 146 -12.21 -2.61 -2.20
N LEU A 147 -11.79 -1.59 -1.44
CA LEU A 147 -12.51 -0.33 -1.36
C LEU A 147 -12.56 0.42 -2.71
N ALA A 148 -11.49 0.34 -3.51
CA ALA A 148 -11.49 0.88 -4.87
C ALA A 148 -12.51 0.18 -5.76
N LEU A 149 -12.67 -1.13 -5.64
CA LEU A 149 -13.70 -1.90 -6.34
C LEU A 149 -15.10 -1.48 -5.89
N GLU A 150 -15.34 -1.38 -4.58
CA GLU A 150 -16.66 -0.98 -4.06
C GLU A 150 -17.03 0.45 -4.48
N LEU A 151 -16.07 1.38 -4.49
CA LEU A 151 -16.26 2.72 -5.01
C LEU A 151 -16.60 2.70 -6.52
N PHE A 152 -15.92 1.85 -7.30
CA PHE A 152 -16.22 1.65 -8.72
C PHE A 152 -17.65 1.11 -8.92
N LYS A 153 -18.04 0.06 -8.19
CA LYS A 153 -19.39 -0.51 -8.26
C LYS A 153 -20.47 0.53 -7.95
N LEU A 154 -20.23 1.33 -6.90
CA LEU A 154 -21.14 2.39 -6.48
C LEU A 154 -21.31 3.47 -7.54
N GLN A 155 -20.20 4.03 -8.05
CA GLN A 155 -20.25 5.14 -9.01
C GLN A 155 -20.72 4.70 -10.40
N ALA A 156 -20.30 3.51 -10.85
CA ALA A 156 -20.73 2.94 -12.13
C ALA A 156 -22.15 2.35 -12.09
N LYS A 157 -22.72 2.15 -10.90
CA LYS A 157 -24.00 1.48 -10.66
C LYS A 157 -24.03 0.09 -11.31
N VAL A 158 -23.00 -0.71 -11.00
CA VAL A 158 -22.83 -2.07 -11.52
C VAL A 158 -22.63 -3.06 -10.38
N ASP A 159 -22.90 -4.33 -10.66
CA ASP A 159 -22.52 -5.44 -9.82
C ASP A 159 -21.34 -6.19 -10.45
N ALA A 160 -20.32 -6.51 -9.63
CA ALA A 160 -19.12 -7.23 -10.02
C ALA A 160 -18.71 -8.22 -8.91
N LEU A 161 -18.21 -9.38 -9.29
CA LEU A 161 -17.76 -10.40 -8.36
C LEU A 161 -16.44 -9.98 -7.71
N HIS A 162 -16.42 -9.88 -6.39
CA HIS A 162 -15.20 -9.67 -5.64
C HIS A 162 -14.50 -11.01 -5.33
N VAL A 163 -13.23 -11.14 -5.72
CA VAL A 163 -12.39 -12.32 -5.43
C VAL A 163 -11.24 -11.88 -4.51
N PRO A 164 -11.31 -12.19 -3.21
CA PRO A 164 -10.29 -11.78 -2.25
C PRO A 164 -9.07 -12.73 -2.28
N TYR A 165 -7.87 -12.14 -2.28
CA TYR A 165 -6.58 -12.84 -2.17
C TYR A 165 -5.86 -12.48 -0.87
N LYS A 166 -4.83 -13.25 -0.52
CA LYS A 166 -3.97 -12.98 0.65
C LYS A 166 -2.84 -11.99 0.31
N GLY A 167 -3.12 -10.99 -0.54
CA GLY A 167 -2.18 -9.96 -0.99
C GLY A 167 -1.95 -9.95 -2.49
N SER A 168 -1.13 -9.00 -2.97
CA SER A 168 -0.89 -8.72 -4.40
C SER A 168 -0.22 -9.89 -5.16
N GLY A 169 0.67 -10.65 -4.52
CA GLY A 169 1.39 -11.74 -5.18
C GLY A 169 0.45 -12.80 -5.78
N PRO A 170 -0.36 -13.50 -4.97
CA PRO A 170 -1.32 -14.49 -5.49
C PRO A 170 -2.40 -13.86 -6.40
N LEU A 171 -2.85 -12.64 -6.13
CA LEU A 171 -3.77 -11.91 -7.01
C LEU A 171 -3.20 -11.75 -8.43
N LEU A 172 -1.97 -11.25 -8.53
CA LEU A 172 -1.32 -11.01 -9.82
C LEU A 172 -1.02 -12.31 -10.57
N THR A 173 -0.71 -13.39 -9.85
CA THR A 173 -0.56 -14.72 -10.45
C THR A 173 -1.84 -15.15 -11.15
N ASP A 174 -2.98 -15.04 -10.47
CA ASP A 174 -4.28 -15.45 -11.02
C ASP A 174 -4.78 -14.51 -12.11
N LEU A 175 -4.52 -13.19 -12.00
CA LEU A 175 -4.85 -12.23 -13.06
C LEU A 175 -4.06 -12.55 -14.34
N ILE A 176 -2.76 -12.78 -14.24
CA ILE A 176 -1.89 -13.13 -15.37
C ILE A 176 -2.27 -14.48 -15.95
N GLY A 177 -2.66 -15.43 -15.11
CA GLY A 177 -3.17 -16.75 -15.50
C GLY A 177 -4.58 -16.74 -16.07
N GLY A 178 -5.28 -15.59 -16.11
CA GLY A 178 -6.63 -15.45 -16.64
C GLY A 178 -7.73 -16.06 -15.75
N GLN A 179 -7.45 -16.33 -14.47
CA GLN A 179 -8.44 -16.86 -13.53
C GLN A 179 -9.42 -15.76 -13.06
N ILE A 180 -8.99 -14.50 -13.07
CA ILE A 180 -9.81 -13.31 -12.86
C ILE A 180 -9.58 -12.33 -14.02
N GLN A 181 -10.59 -11.50 -14.32
CA GLN A 181 -10.55 -10.58 -15.44
C GLN A 181 -9.80 -9.29 -15.09
N TYR A 182 -10.12 -8.70 -13.95
CA TYR A 182 -9.63 -7.36 -13.55
C TYR A 182 -9.19 -7.33 -12.11
N ALA A 183 -8.44 -6.29 -11.77
CA ALA A 183 -8.13 -5.93 -10.39
C ALA A 183 -7.88 -4.43 -10.27
N PHE A 184 -8.23 -3.85 -9.13
CA PHE A 184 -7.55 -2.65 -8.66
C PHE A 184 -6.32 -3.11 -7.91
N GLU A 185 -5.13 -2.77 -8.41
CA GLU A 185 -3.88 -3.20 -7.77
C GLU A 185 -2.94 -2.01 -7.60
N THR A 186 -2.15 -2.01 -6.53
CA THR A 186 -1.18 -0.93 -6.31
C THR A 186 -0.28 -0.77 -7.52
N MET A 187 -0.06 0.45 -7.96
CA MET A 187 0.82 0.73 -9.10
C MET A 187 2.19 0.10 -8.91
N THR A 188 2.71 0.10 -7.68
CA THR A 188 3.99 -0.51 -7.33
C THR A 188 4.06 -1.99 -7.70
N ALA A 189 3.03 -2.77 -7.37
CA ALA A 189 3.00 -4.21 -7.67
C ALA A 189 2.60 -4.49 -9.13
N ALA A 190 1.72 -3.67 -9.71
CA ALA A 190 1.22 -3.86 -11.08
C ALA A 190 2.24 -3.49 -12.16
N THR A 191 3.06 -2.45 -11.94
CA THR A 191 3.94 -1.87 -12.96
C THR A 191 4.89 -2.89 -13.64
N PRO A 192 5.57 -3.82 -12.94
CA PRO A 192 6.43 -4.81 -13.61
C PRO A 192 5.65 -5.69 -14.60
N HIS A 193 4.42 -6.03 -14.29
CA HIS A 193 3.55 -6.87 -15.12
C HIS A 193 2.96 -6.10 -16.29
N VAL A 194 2.66 -4.83 -16.11
CA VAL A 194 2.23 -3.93 -17.19
C VAL A 194 3.38 -3.69 -18.16
N LYS A 195 4.59 -3.38 -17.67
CA LYS A 195 5.78 -3.17 -18.51
C LYS A 195 6.18 -4.41 -19.31
N SER A 196 5.96 -5.61 -18.75
CA SER A 196 6.22 -6.88 -19.45
C SER A 196 5.08 -7.34 -20.36
N GLY A 197 3.97 -6.58 -20.48
CA GLY A 197 2.81 -6.91 -21.30
C GLY A 197 1.95 -8.07 -20.78
N LYS A 198 2.20 -8.54 -19.55
CA LYS A 198 1.41 -9.62 -18.91
C LYS A 198 0.07 -9.12 -18.36
N ALA A 199 -0.03 -7.83 -18.07
CA ALA A 199 -1.27 -7.15 -17.68
C ALA A 199 -1.38 -5.84 -18.45
N ILE A 200 -2.61 -5.33 -18.59
CA ILE A 200 -2.88 -4.04 -19.25
C ILE A 200 -3.35 -3.06 -18.19
N ALA A 201 -2.73 -1.87 -18.13
CA ALA A 201 -3.20 -0.76 -17.32
C ALA A 201 -4.32 -0.02 -18.06
N ILE A 202 -5.48 0.09 -17.43
CA ILE A 202 -6.71 0.65 -18.02
C ILE A 202 -6.98 2.06 -17.48
N ALA A 203 -6.84 2.24 -16.18
CA ALA A 203 -7.01 3.52 -15.51
C ALA A 203 -6.20 3.58 -14.21
N GLN A 204 -6.02 4.79 -13.67
CA GLN A 204 -5.40 5.00 -12.36
C GLN A 204 -6.32 5.79 -11.44
N THR A 205 -6.18 5.56 -10.12
CA THR A 205 -7.15 6.00 -9.12
C THR A 205 -6.77 7.30 -8.40
N ARG A 206 -5.75 8.00 -8.83
CA ARG A 206 -5.35 9.30 -8.30
C ARG A 206 -5.98 10.42 -9.12
N ALA A 207 -6.17 11.60 -8.50
CA ALA A 207 -6.73 12.77 -9.20
C ALA A 207 -5.84 13.25 -10.36
N LYS A 208 -4.53 13.06 -10.27
CA LYS A 208 -3.55 13.38 -11.32
C LYS A 208 -2.82 12.13 -11.76
N ARG A 209 -2.43 12.07 -13.02
CA ARG A 209 -1.64 10.95 -13.55
C ARG A 209 -0.28 10.87 -12.88
N ALA A 210 0.08 9.67 -12.43
CA ALA A 210 1.40 9.40 -11.85
C ALA A 210 2.47 9.40 -12.96
N LYS A 211 3.68 9.84 -12.62
CA LYS A 211 4.82 9.91 -13.55
C LYS A 211 5.18 8.54 -14.17
N GLY A 212 5.04 7.46 -13.39
CA GLY A 212 5.33 6.11 -13.87
C GLY A 212 4.42 5.59 -14.97
N HIS A 213 3.20 6.17 -15.10
CA HIS A 213 2.19 5.79 -16.09
C HIS A 213 1.48 7.02 -16.68
N PRO A 214 2.21 7.94 -17.36
CA PRO A 214 1.66 9.22 -17.82
C PRO A 214 0.59 9.07 -18.91
N ASN A 215 0.59 7.94 -19.62
CA ASN A 215 -0.35 7.65 -20.69
C ASN A 215 -1.62 6.93 -20.22
N VAL A 216 -1.67 6.48 -18.95
CA VAL A 216 -2.85 5.83 -18.39
C VAL A 216 -3.78 6.90 -17.81
N PRO A 217 -5.05 7.01 -18.27
CA PRO A 217 -5.96 8.03 -17.77
C PRO A 217 -6.34 7.80 -16.33
N THR A 218 -6.72 8.86 -15.61
CA THR A 218 -7.30 8.73 -14.27
C THR A 218 -8.77 8.34 -14.36
N MET A 219 -9.32 7.71 -13.32
CA MET A 219 -10.75 7.45 -13.22
C MET A 219 -11.57 8.75 -13.33
N GLN A 220 -11.05 9.87 -12.79
CA GLN A 220 -11.72 11.17 -12.88
C GLN A 220 -11.76 11.70 -14.32
N GLU A 221 -10.69 11.55 -15.11
CA GLU A 221 -10.66 11.88 -16.54
C GLU A 221 -11.66 11.05 -17.33
N LEU A 222 -12.00 9.86 -16.86
CA LEU A 222 -12.97 8.94 -17.47
C LEU A 222 -14.42 9.15 -16.96
N GLY A 223 -14.67 10.23 -16.22
CA GLY A 223 -15.99 10.63 -15.78
C GLY A 223 -16.42 10.16 -14.39
N PHE A 224 -15.52 9.55 -13.63
CA PHE A 224 -15.76 9.14 -12.24
C PHE A 224 -15.33 10.25 -11.28
N ALA A 225 -16.17 11.27 -11.13
CA ALA A 225 -15.85 12.46 -10.34
C ALA A 225 -15.51 12.09 -8.89
N GLY A 226 -14.41 12.65 -8.37
CA GLY A 226 -13.94 12.41 -7.01
C GLY A 226 -13.46 10.98 -6.74
N PHE A 227 -13.29 10.15 -7.77
CA PHE A 227 -12.71 8.82 -7.59
C PHE A 227 -11.24 8.94 -7.19
N GLU A 228 -10.96 8.68 -5.94
CA GLU A 228 -9.60 8.65 -5.42
C GLU A 228 -9.45 7.48 -4.44
N ALA A 229 -8.56 6.55 -4.77
CA ALA A 229 -8.25 5.38 -3.96
C ALA A 229 -6.75 5.13 -4.00
N THR A 230 -6.03 5.77 -3.10
CA THR A 230 -4.58 5.65 -2.98
C THR A 230 -4.19 4.68 -1.88
N THR A 231 -2.96 4.22 -1.96
CA THR A 231 -2.30 3.41 -0.94
C THR A 231 -1.08 4.18 -0.47
N TRP A 232 -0.73 4.07 0.81
CA TRP A 232 0.48 4.68 1.33
C TRP A 232 1.32 3.69 2.13
N TYR A 233 2.60 3.98 2.21
CA TYR A 233 3.61 3.19 2.91
C TYR A 233 4.46 4.11 3.77
N GLY A 234 4.78 3.68 4.98
CA GLY A 234 5.65 4.42 5.86
C GLY A 234 6.29 3.54 6.91
N LEU A 235 7.42 3.96 7.46
CA LEU A 235 8.08 3.25 8.54
C LEU A 235 7.57 3.72 9.90
N VAL A 236 7.22 2.76 10.75
CA VAL A 236 6.90 2.97 12.16
C VAL A 236 7.72 2.01 13.02
N GLY A 237 8.10 2.42 14.21
CA GLY A 237 8.64 1.56 15.26
C GLY A 237 7.60 1.21 16.30
N PRO A 238 7.91 0.32 17.28
CA PRO A 238 7.09 0.12 18.47
C PRO A 238 6.92 1.43 19.24
N ALA A 239 5.88 1.50 20.08
CA ALA A 239 5.68 2.66 20.96
C ALA A 239 6.92 2.92 21.84
N LYS A 240 7.17 4.21 22.13
CA LYS A 240 8.31 4.66 22.95
C LYS A 240 9.70 4.38 22.35
N LEU A 241 9.79 4.28 21.04
CA LEU A 241 11.09 4.22 20.36
C LEU A 241 11.95 5.43 20.79
N PRO A 242 13.24 5.25 21.17
CA PRO A 242 14.10 6.36 21.56
C PRO A 242 14.20 7.42 20.46
N ALA A 243 14.05 8.69 20.83
CA ALA A 243 14.03 9.81 19.91
C ALA A 243 15.30 9.87 19.02
N ALA A 244 16.45 9.51 19.57
CA ALA A 244 17.70 9.48 18.80
C ALA A 244 17.65 8.47 17.63
N ILE A 245 17.06 7.29 17.85
CA ILE A 245 16.86 6.26 16.82
C ILE A 245 15.83 6.73 15.79
N GLN A 246 14.69 7.24 16.26
CA GLN A 246 13.62 7.76 15.40
C GLN A 246 14.14 8.85 14.45
N GLN A 247 14.83 9.85 14.99
CA GLN A 247 15.36 10.98 14.22
C GLN A 247 16.45 10.54 13.24
N LYS A 248 17.36 9.63 13.66
CA LYS A 248 18.38 9.10 12.78
C LYS A 248 17.76 8.34 11.62
N LEU A 249 16.84 7.41 11.89
CA LEU A 249 16.17 6.64 10.84
C LEU A 249 15.38 7.57 9.90
N ASN A 250 14.67 8.57 10.44
CA ASN A 250 13.99 9.58 9.62
C ASN A 250 14.95 10.27 8.66
N ARG A 251 16.09 10.82 9.16
CA ARG A 251 17.09 11.49 8.30
C ARG A 251 17.66 10.54 7.25
N ASP A 252 18.04 9.33 7.65
CA ASP A 252 18.69 8.37 6.74
C ASP A 252 17.72 7.92 5.63
N VAL A 253 16.45 7.66 5.96
CA VAL A 253 15.44 7.33 4.95
C VAL A 253 15.15 8.52 4.04
N ASN A 254 15.06 9.75 4.56
CA ASN A 254 14.93 10.94 3.70
C ASN A 254 16.09 11.08 2.73
N THR A 255 17.32 10.78 3.18
CA THR A 255 18.50 10.76 2.30
C THR A 255 18.37 9.70 1.21
N VAL A 256 17.92 8.50 1.58
CA VAL A 256 17.67 7.40 0.61
C VAL A 256 16.59 7.78 -0.40
N LEU A 257 15.48 8.32 0.07
CA LEU A 257 14.37 8.73 -0.81
C LEU A 257 14.76 9.83 -1.80
N ALA A 258 15.78 10.65 -1.48
CA ALA A 258 16.31 11.70 -2.35
C ALA A 258 17.37 11.20 -3.37
N MET A 259 17.82 9.93 -3.29
CA MET A 259 18.81 9.39 -4.23
C MET A 259 18.21 9.25 -5.63
N PRO A 260 18.91 9.64 -6.70
CA PRO A 260 18.38 9.64 -8.08
C PRO A 260 17.86 8.27 -8.53
N ASP A 261 18.59 7.20 -8.24
CA ASP A 261 18.21 5.83 -8.61
C ASP A 261 17.03 5.30 -7.78
N VAL A 262 16.84 5.81 -6.57
CA VAL A 262 15.65 5.53 -5.75
C VAL A 262 14.45 6.33 -6.29
N GLN A 263 14.63 7.60 -6.60
CA GLN A 263 13.60 8.45 -7.19
C GLN A 263 13.05 7.86 -8.50
N GLU A 264 13.92 7.38 -9.38
CA GLU A 264 13.51 6.71 -10.62
C GLU A 264 12.62 5.48 -10.35
N LYS A 265 12.98 4.68 -9.33
CA LYS A 265 12.14 3.54 -8.91
C LYS A 265 10.82 3.98 -8.30
N LEU A 266 10.84 5.00 -7.43
CA LEU A 266 9.63 5.55 -6.82
C LEU A 266 8.69 6.11 -7.89
N ASP A 267 9.19 6.91 -8.84
CA ASP A 267 8.42 7.43 -9.97
C ASP A 267 7.83 6.27 -10.82
N THR A 268 8.63 5.24 -11.10
CA THR A 268 8.18 4.04 -11.82
C THR A 268 7.02 3.33 -11.09
N TYR A 269 7.09 3.29 -9.77
CA TYR A 269 6.09 2.64 -8.91
C TYR A 269 4.91 3.57 -8.56
N GLY A 270 4.97 4.84 -8.97
CA GLY A 270 3.98 5.85 -8.62
C GLY A 270 3.99 6.22 -7.14
N ALA A 271 5.07 5.91 -6.42
CA ALA A 271 5.23 6.24 -5.02
C ALA A 271 5.74 7.68 -4.89
N GLU A 272 4.82 8.62 -4.78
CA GLU A 272 5.07 10.05 -4.70
C GLU A 272 4.85 10.59 -3.27
N ASP A 273 5.19 11.85 -3.04
CA ASP A 273 4.94 12.60 -1.80
C ASP A 273 5.62 12.03 -0.53
N GLY A 274 6.54 11.09 -0.70
CA GLY A 274 7.32 10.50 0.39
C GLY A 274 8.29 11.50 1.05
N GLY A 275 8.84 11.09 2.18
CA GLY A 275 9.78 11.87 2.96
C GLY A 275 9.13 12.94 3.85
N GLY A 276 9.99 13.72 4.49
CA GLY A 276 9.61 14.77 5.40
C GLY A 276 9.83 14.43 6.86
N SER A 277 9.36 15.28 7.76
CA SER A 277 9.56 15.14 9.20
C SER A 277 8.69 14.03 9.81
N VAL A 278 9.05 13.63 11.02
CA VAL A 278 8.25 12.71 11.85
C VAL A 278 6.84 13.26 12.07
N GLU A 279 6.73 14.57 12.34
CA GLU A 279 5.45 15.26 12.58
C GLU A 279 4.56 15.25 11.34
N LYS A 280 5.15 15.43 10.13
CA LYS A 280 4.41 15.31 8.87
C LYS A 280 3.76 13.93 8.77
N PHE A 281 4.52 12.86 9.03
CA PHE A 281 3.99 11.51 8.91
C PHE A 281 3.00 11.16 10.03
N SER A 282 3.26 11.62 11.25
CA SER A 282 2.30 11.46 12.36
C SER A 282 0.96 12.12 12.06
N SER A 283 0.97 13.38 11.60
CA SER A 283 -0.24 14.11 11.19
C SER A 283 -0.95 13.45 10.01
N PHE A 284 -0.18 12.87 9.07
CA PHE A 284 -0.73 12.13 7.94
C PHE A 284 -1.49 10.87 8.41
N ILE A 285 -0.91 10.05 9.30
CA ILE A 285 -1.60 8.87 9.86
C ILE A 285 -2.90 9.29 10.53
N HIS A 286 -2.86 10.33 11.36
CA HIS A 286 -4.04 10.85 12.06
C HIS A 286 -5.14 11.27 11.07
N SER A 287 -4.78 12.02 10.03
CA SER A 287 -5.74 12.46 8.99
C SER A 287 -6.33 11.29 8.20
N GLU A 288 -5.53 10.25 7.93
CA GLU A 288 -6.00 9.05 7.25
C GLU A 288 -7.01 8.26 8.11
N ILE A 289 -6.73 8.06 9.39
CA ILE A 289 -7.66 7.40 10.32
C ILE A 289 -8.99 8.16 10.36
N ALA A 290 -8.95 9.49 10.50
CA ALA A 290 -10.14 10.34 10.55
C ALA A 290 -10.93 10.34 9.22
N LEU A 291 -10.22 10.39 8.08
CA LEU A 291 -10.84 10.29 6.76
C LEU A 291 -11.61 8.98 6.60
N TRP A 292 -10.95 7.87 6.90
CA TRP A 292 -11.54 6.55 6.74
C TRP A 292 -12.64 6.25 7.77
N ALA A 293 -12.58 6.82 8.99
CA ALA A 293 -13.69 6.79 9.94
C ALA A 293 -14.97 7.36 9.33
N ARG A 294 -14.85 8.52 8.65
CA ARG A 294 -15.96 9.17 7.96
C ARG A 294 -16.47 8.31 6.79
N VAL A 295 -15.57 7.85 5.91
CA VAL A 295 -15.93 7.06 4.72
C VAL A 295 -16.63 5.75 5.11
N VAL A 296 -16.12 5.04 6.10
CA VAL A 296 -16.73 3.79 6.60
C VAL A 296 -18.11 4.05 7.18
N LYS A 297 -18.26 5.13 7.96
CA LYS A 297 -19.55 5.51 8.57
C LYS A 297 -20.59 5.93 7.53
N GLU A 298 -20.22 6.84 6.61
CA GLU A 298 -21.12 7.38 5.59
C GLU A 298 -21.44 6.34 4.50
N GLY A 299 -20.48 5.51 4.12
CA GLY A 299 -20.63 4.46 3.11
C GLY A 299 -21.25 3.17 3.64
N ASN A 300 -21.54 3.07 4.96
CA ASN A 300 -21.99 1.84 5.62
C ASN A 300 -21.16 0.60 5.21
N VAL A 301 -19.84 0.81 5.06
CA VAL A 301 -18.93 -0.24 4.61
C VAL A 301 -18.81 -1.30 5.69
N LYS A 302 -19.24 -2.51 5.38
CA LYS A 302 -19.07 -3.68 6.26
C LYS A 302 -18.01 -4.59 5.65
N VAL A 303 -17.09 -5.04 6.47
CA VAL A 303 -16.17 -6.12 6.12
C VAL A 303 -16.72 -7.36 6.81
N ASP A 304 -17.19 -8.32 6.02
CA ASP A 304 -17.62 -9.60 6.57
C ASP A 304 -16.44 -10.24 7.29
N SER A 305 -16.64 -10.54 8.57
CA SER A 305 -15.67 -11.11 9.51
C SER A 305 -15.44 -12.60 9.27
#